data_ce6902e6d3b92ed8ca45c74bd3656fee
#
_entry.id   ce6902e6d3b92ed8ca45c74bd3656fee
#
_cell.length_a   1.000
_cell.length_b   1.000
_cell.length_c   1.000
_cell.angle_alpha   90.00
_cell.angle_beta   90.00
_cell.angle_gamma   90.00
#
_symmetry.space_group_name_H-M   'P 1'
#
loop_
_entity.id
_entity.type
_entity.pdbx_description
1 polymer ?
#
loop_
_entity_poly.entity_id
_entity_poly.type
_entity_poly.pdbx_seq_one_letter_code
_entity_poly.pdbx_strand_id
1 'polypeptide(L)' 'MSTTSPTTTTVSVSGMTCGHCVSAVSEELEALEGVESVDVELNPGGISSVTITSTKDLPHADIGEAVAEAGYLVVANEA' A
#
# COMPACT_ATOMS: atom_id res chain seq x y z
N MET A 1 20.70 -21.39 6.94
CA MET A 1 20.32 -20.18 6.30
C MET A 1 18.93 -19.73 6.69
N SER A 2 18.86 -18.57 7.16
CA SER A 2 17.55 -18.13 7.59
C SER A 2 16.85 -17.52 6.40
N THR A 3 15.67 -18.01 6.18
CA THR A 3 14.82 -17.42 5.16
C THR A 3 13.75 -16.67 5.89
N THR A 4 13.83 -15.39 5.81
CA THR A 4 12.78 -14.57 6.34
C THR A 4 11.77 -14.37 5.23
N SER A 5 10.58 -14.88 5.43
CA SER A 5 9.52 -14.65 4.45
C SER A 5 9.13 -13.19 4.48
N PRO A 6 8.95 -12.58 3.32
CA PRO A 6 8.45 -11.21 3.29
C PRO A 6 7.07 -11.13 3.91
N THR A 7 6.80 -10.03 4.57
CA THR A 7 5.48 -9.77 5.12
C THR A 7 4.63 -9.11 4.04
N THR A 8 3.45 -9.65 3.82
CA THR A 8 2.53 -9.10 2.83
C THR A 8 1.35 -8.47 3.55
N THR A 9 1.07 -7.24 3.25
CA THR A 9 -0.05 -6.51 3.84
C THR A 9 -0.93 -5.99 2.72
N THR A 10 -2.22 -6.25 2.81
CA THR A 10 -3.18 -5.77 1.81
C THR A 10 -4.11 -4.77 2.46
N VAL A 11 -4.28 -3.63 1.82
CA VAL A 11 -5.20 -2.62 2.29
C VAL A 11 -6.12 -2.20 1.14
N SER A 12 -7.29 -1.73 1.49
CA SER A 12 -8.24 -1.22 0.51
C SER A 12 -8.21 0.30 0.56
N VAL A 13 -8.09 0.91 -0.60
CA VAL A 13 -7.93 2.36 -0.72
C VAL A 13 -9.01 2.92 -1.62
N SER A 14 -9.63 4.00 -1.18
CA SER A 14 -10.68 4.65 -1.97
C SER A 14 -10.12 5.89 -2.65
N GLY A 15 -10.78 6.31 -3.72
CA GLY A 15 -10.47 7.57 -4.40
C GLY A 15 -9.50 7.45 -5.54
N MET A 16 -8.97 6.28 -5.82
CA MET A 16 -8.04 6.12 -6.94
C MET A 16 -8.81 5.94 -8.24
N THR A 17 -8.48 6.73 -9.24
CA THR A 17 -9.23 6.72 -10.49
C THR A 17 -8.37 6.51 -11.73
N CYS A 18 -7.05 6.60 -11.61
CA CYS A 18 -6.20 6.47 -12.80
C CYS A 18 -4.80 6.03 -12.41
N GLY A 19 -3.96 5.83 -13.42
CA GLY A 19 -2.60 5.37 -13.18
C GLY A 19 -1.74 6.33 -12.38
N HIS A 20 -2.00 7.63 -12.45
CA HIS A 20 -1.26 8.59 -11.66
C HIS A 20 -1.52 8.38 -10.17
N CYS A 21 -2.74 8.00 -9.85
CA CYS A 21 -3.08 7.70 -8.46
C CYS A 21 -2.29 6.49 -7.96
N VAL A 22 -2.20 5.47 -8.81
CA VAL A 22 -1.42 4.28 -8.48
C VAL A 22 0.04 4.66 -8.22
N SER A 23 0.61 5.47 -9.09
CA SER A 23 2.00 5.89 -8.94
C SER A 23 2.21 6.67 -7.66
N ALA A 24 1.31 7.59 -7.35
CA ALA A 24 1.44 8.42 -6.15
C ALA A 24 1.41 7.57 -4.89
N VAL A 25 0.45 6.65 -4.80
CA VAL A 25 0.35 5.77 -3.64
C VAL A 25 1.57 4.86 -3.55
N SER A 26 1.99 4.29 -4.69
CA SER A 26 3.15 3.39 -4.70
C SER A 26 4.40 4.11 -4.24
N GLU A 27 4.62 5.34 -4.69
CA GLU A 27 5.81 6.09 -4.32
C GLU A 27 5.84 6.37 -2.83
N GLU A 28 4.70 6.77 -2.27
CA GLU A 28 4.65 7.05 -0.84
C GLU A 28 4.88 5.78 -0.02
N LEU A 29 4.32 4.67 -0.45
CA LEU A 29 4.49 3.43 0.28
C LEU A 29 5.91 2.89 0.13
N GLU A 30 6.49 3.03 -1.05
CA GLU A 30 7.86 2.56 -1.27
C GLU A 30 8.88 3.37 -0.47
N ALA A 31 8.51 4.57 -0.07
CA ALA A 31 9.38 5.39 0.77
C ALA A 31 9.43 4.89 2.21
N LEU A 32 8.52 4.02 2.60
CA LEU A 32 8.54 3.46 3.96
C LEU A 32 9.68 2.46 4.07
N GLU A 33 10.36 2.53 5.22
CA GLU A 33 11.49 1.65 5.44
C GLU A 33 11.04 0.19 5.49
N GLY A 34 11.76 -0.67 4.77
CA GLY A 34 11.46 -2.09 4.76
C GLY A 34 10.55 -2.53 3.64
N VAL A 35 9.96 -1.61 2.88
CA VAL A 35 9.09 -1.97 1.78
C VAL A 35 9.92 -2.44 0.59
N GLU A 36 9.61 -3.64 0.09
CA GLU A 36 10.29 -4.19 -1.08
C GLU A 36 9.53 -3.91 -2.36
N SER A 37 8.22 -4.03 -2.31
CA SER A 37 7.42 -3.81 -3.50
C SER A 37 6.00 -3.44 -3.11
N VAL A 38 5.31 -2.79 -4.04
CA VAL A 38 3.93 -2.39 -3.86
C VAL A 38 3.18 -2.76 -5.13
N ASP A 39 2.12 -3.53 -4.98
CA ASP A 39 1.25 -3.88 -6.10
C ASP A 39 -0.11 -3.26 -5.88
N VAL A 40 -0.62 -2.59 -6.90
CA VAL A 40 -1.92 -1.96 -6.80
C VAL A 40 -2.84 -2.56 -7.85
N GLU A 41 -3.98 -3.03 -7.40
CA GLU A 41 -5.04 -3.46 -8.31
C GLU A 41 -6.05 -2.34 -8.37
N LEU A 42 -5.97 -1.56 -9.42
CA LEU A 42 -6.80 -0.38 -9.57
C LEU A 42 -8.22 -0.76 -9.95
N ASN A 43 -9.17 -0.17 -9.24
CA ASN A 43 -10.58 -0.34 -9.54
C ASN A 43 -11.16 1.06 -9.65
N PRO A 44 -11.12 1.68 -10.84
CA PRO A 44 -11.55 3.07 -10.99
C PRO A 44 -12.99 3.26 -10.55
N GLY A 45 -13.22 4.28 -9.72
CA GLY A 45 -14.54 4.57 -9.21
C GLY A 45 -14.97 3.68 -8.06
N GLY A 46 -14.15 2.71 -7.67
CA GLY A 46 -14.46 1.81 -6.57
C GLY A 46 -13.32 1.75 -5.58
N ILE A 47 -13.23 0.63 -4.88
CA ILE A 47 -12.19 0.41 -3.90
C ILE A 47 -11.06 -0.38 -4.55
N SER A 48 -9.86 0.16 -4.49
CA SER A 48 -8.68 -0.48 -5.06
C SER A 48 -7.93 -1.25 -3.98
N SER A 49 -7.29 -2.35 -4.37
CA SER A 49 -6.51 -3.16 -3.44
C SER A 49 -5.04 -2.83 -3.59
N VAL A 50 -4.37 -2.60 -2.48
CA VAL A 50 -2.94 -2.31 -2.47
C VAL A 50 -2.25 -3.38 -1.64
N THR A 51 -1.33 -4.11 -2.26
CA THR A 51 -0.59 -5.16 -1.61
C THR A 51 0.84 -4.71 -1.43
N ILE A 52 1.30 -4.69 -0.19
CA ILE A 52 2.63 -4.19 0.15
C ILE A 52 3.45 -5.37 0.63
N THR A 53 4.58 -5.61 -0.03
CA THR A 53 5.53 -6.63 0.40
C THR A 53 6.69 -5.94 1.08
N SER A 54 6.97 -6.36 2.31
CA SER A 54 8.03 -5.71 3.09
C SER A 54 8.87 -6.77 3.79
N THR A 55 10.06 -6.35 4.22
CA THR A 55 10.97 -7.24 4.93
C THR A 55 10.69 -7.27 6.43
N LYS A 56 9.79 -6.42 6.89
CA LYS A 56 9.41 -6.36 8.30
C LYS A 56 7.94 -5.96 8.40
N ASP A 57 7.37 -6.15 9.58
CA ASP A 57 5.99 -5.73 9.80
C ASP A 57 5.89 -4.22 9.71
N LEU A 58 4.91 -3.77 8.95
CA LEU A 58 4.62 -2.34 8.85
C LEU A 58 3.37 -2.06 9.68
N PRO A 59 3.43 -1.08 10.59
CA PRO A 59 2.22 -0.68 11.29
C PRO A 59 1.19 -0.15 10.31
N HIS A 60 -0.07 -0.51 10.52
CA HIS A 60 -1.13 -0.01 9.64
C HIS A 60 -1.19 1.52 9.66
N ALA A 61 -0.80 2.12 10.78
CA ALA A 61 -0.76 3.58 10.88
C ALA A 61 0.21 4.19 9.88
N ASP A 62 1.38 3.55 9.69
CA ASP A 62 2.36 4.05 8.73
C ASP A 62 1.83 3.92 7.30
N ILE A 63 1.16 2.81 7.01
CA ILE A 63 0.60 2.61 5.69
C ILE A 63 -0.50 3.62 5.42
N GLY A 64 -1.38 3.82 6.40
CA GLY A 64 -2.45 4.80 6.27
C GLY A 64 -1.93 6.21 6.08
N GLU A 65 -0.87 6.55 6.81
CA GLU A 65 -0.28 7.87 6.69
C GLU A 65 0.32 8.08 5.30
N ALA A 66 1.01 7.06 4.76
CA ALA A 66 1.59 7.17 3.44
C ALA A 66 0.50 7.33 2.37
N VAL A 67 -0.59 6.59 2.51
CA VAL A 67 -1.71 6.70 1.57
C VAL A 67 -2.33 8.10 1.68
N ALA A 68 -2.47 8.60 2.90
CA ALA A 68 -3.02 9.94 3.10
C ALA A 68 -2.12 11.02 2.51
N GLU A 69 -0.81 10.84 2.58
CA GLU A 69 0.13 11.79 1.96
C GLU A 69 -0.06 11.84 0.46
N ALA A 70 -0.45 10.73 -0.14
CA ALA A 70 -0.72 10.68 -1.56
C ALA A 70 -2.09 11.28 -1.91
N GLY A 71 -2.89 11.59 -0.89
CA GLY A 71 -4.20 12.21 -1.11
C GLY A 71 -5.36 11.23 -1.10
N TYR A 72 -5.16 10.02 -0.59
CA TYR A 72 -6.20 9.00 -0.61
C TYR A 72 -6.45 8.47 0.79
N LEU A 73 -7.40 7.55 0.92
CA LEU A 73 -7.77 7.02 2.23
C LEU A 73 -7.78 5.50 2.21
N VAL A 74 -7.20 4.91 3.25
CA VAL A 74 -7.35 3.49 3.49
C VAL A 74 -8.71 3.28 4.15
N VAL A 75 -9.56 2.47 3.51
CA VAL A 75 -10.91 2.23 4.03
C VAL A 75 -11.05 0.87 4.68
N ALA A 76 -10.07 -0.02 4.48
CA ALA A 76 -10.07 -1.31 5.15
C ALA A 76 -8.66 -1.87 5.15
N ASN A 77 -8.29 -2.54 6.23
CA ASN A 77 -7.00 -3.21 6.33
C ASN A 77 -7.28 -4.71 6.26
N GLU A 78 -6.75 -5.35 5.22
CA GLU A 78 -6.89 -6.77 5.06
C GLU A 78 -5.53 -7.41 5.28
N ALA A 79 -5.45 -8.21 6.27
CA ALA A 79 -4.28 -8.96 6.65
C ALA A 79 -2.98 -8.58 6.02
#